data_d935e6a13bf3f31b4e65e14b8f50f8c8
#
_entry.id   d935e6a13bf3f31b4e65e14b8f50f8c8
#
_cell.length_a   1.000
_cell.length_b   1.000
_cell.length_c   1.000
_cell.angle_alpha   90.00
_cell.angle_beta   90.00
_cell.angle_gamma   90.00
#
_symmetry.space_group_name_H-M   'P 1'
#
loop_
_entity.id
_entity.type
_entity.pdbx_description
1 polymer ?
#
loop_
_entity_poly.entity_id
_entity_poly.type
_entity_poly.pdbx_seq_one_letter_code
_entity_poly.pdbx_strand_id
1 'polypeptide(L)'
;ILTLVSFLIVSPSTLTVTSDTIKALGGDTATISNVLPNTWMGGNGIISAIIMGLIGSWVYTTCIKKNLRIKMPDAVPEGVSNAFSAMIPGFFIMCYSAIIYQVCQVFGGVSLTELIFKIIQTPMQGLTDNWAGAIIIVLLMSLLFWCGLHGPNIVSGIIYPVLTANSLVNQNLMDQGIKATQANGGHYLVPQLIDCFCKFGGVGLTLGFIVAALLVAKSAQVRELSKLSLVPGIFNVNEPMIFGLPIVYNPIMLIPFICAPLVAVILTYGAMVIGFLPAFGAMQVPWTTPPIISGFLLGGWQGVVIQVLIFAASIAIWF
;
A
#
# COMPACT_ATOMS: atom_id res chain seq x y z
N ILE A 1 -13.90 -0.24 17.11
CA ILE A 1 -15.33 -0.52 16.83
C ILE A 1 -16.04 0.76 16.36
N LEU A 2 -16.05 1.86 17.15
CA LEU A 2 -16.76 3.10 16.81
C LEU A 2 -16.33 3.69 15.45
N THR A 3 -15.05 3.63 15.12
CA THR A 3 -14.51 4.08 13.83
C THR A 3 -14.97 3.21 12.66
N LEU A 4 -15.12 1.90 12.87
CA LEU A 4 -15.71 0.99 11.90
C LEU A 4 -17.19 1.32 11.66
N VAL A 5 -17.96 1.57 12.72
CA VAL A 5 -19.36 1.98 12.60
C VAL A 5 -19.48 3.29 11.83
N SER A 6 -18.60 4.27 12.09
CA SER A 6 -18.61 5.55 11.35
C SER A 6 -18.33 5.35 9.84
N PHE A 7 -17.42 4.48 9.48
CA PHE A 7 -17.16 4.13 8.07
C PHE A 7 -18.37 3.45 7.41
N LEU A 8 -19.01 2.50 8.12
CA LEU A 8 -20.19 1.81 7.57
C LEU A 8 -21.36 2.78 7.35
N ILE A 9 -21.57 3.75 8.23
CA ILE A 9 -22.63 4.76 8.07
C ILE A 9 -22.44 5.61 6.80
N VAL A 10 -21.19 5.97 6.45
CA VAL A 10 -20.91 6.81 5.28
C VAL A 10 -20.71 6.02 3.99
N SER A 11 -20.80 4.69 4.05
CA SER A 11 -20.66 3.81 2.89
C SER A 11 -22.01 3.64 2.15
N PRO A 12 -21.99 3.31 0.84
CA PRO A 12 -23.23 3.04 0.10
C PRO A 12 -23.99 1.85 0.69
N SER A 13 -25.31 1.99 0.79
CA SER A 13 -26.21 0.93 1.25
C SER A 13 -27.09 0.36 0.11
N THR A 14 -26.76 0.67 -1.13
CA THR A 14 -27.46 0.22 -2.32
C THR A 14 -26.52 -0.41 -3.32
N LEU A 15 -26.98 -1.43 -4.03
CA LEU A 15 -26.27 -2.09 -5.12
C LEU A 15 -27.15 -2.06 -6.37
N THR A 16 -26.62 -1.49 -7.46
CA THR A 16 -27.28 -1.53 -8.77
C THR A 16 -26.77 -2.73 -9.55
N VAL A 17 -27.67 -3.61 -9.94
CA VAL A 17 -27.37 -4.85 -10.67
C VAL A 17 -27.95 -4.78 -12.06
N THR A 18 -27.17 -5.15 -13.07
CA THR A 18 -27.61 -5.42 -14.44
C THR A 18 -27.53 -6.90 -14.70
N SER A 19 -28.57 -7.51 -15.23
CA SER A 19 -28.55 -8.91 -15.66
C SER A 19 -29.38 -9.09 -16.92
N ASP A 20 -29.10 -10.16 -17.65
CA ASP A 20 -29.89 -10.49 -18.85
C ASP A 20 -31.37 -10.75 -18.51
N THR A 21 -31.64 -11.26 -17.31
CA THR A 21 -33.01 -11.46 -16.80
C THR A 21 -33.73 -10.12 -16.62
N ILE A 22 -33.04 -9.09 -16.08
CA ILE A 22 -33.61 -7.75 -15.89
C ILE A 22 -33.89 -7.09 -17.26
N LYS A 23 -32.98 -7.25 -18.23
CA LYS A 23 -33.14 -6.77 -19.59
C LYS A 23 -34.31 -7.47 -20.29
N ALA A 24 -34.48 -8.78 -20.09
CA ALA A 24 -35.61 -9.54 -20.63
C ALA A 24 -36.97 -9.12 -20.05
N LEU A 25 -36.98 -8.54 -18.83
CA LEU A 25 -38.18 -7.96 -18.19
C LEU A 25 -38.43 -6.48 -18.57
N GLY A 26 -37.64 -5.93 -19.49
CA GLY A 26 -37.78 -4.55 -19.96
C GLY A 26 -37.15 -3.49 -19.06
N GLY A 27 -36.31 -3.87 -18.13
CA GLY A 27 -35.54 -2.97 -17.29
C GLY A 27 -34.04 -3.03 -17.62
N ASP A 28 -33.35 -1.89 -17.51
CA ASP A 28 -31.87 -1.86 -17.70
C ASP A 28 -31.12 -2.23 -16.42
N THR A 29 -31.67 -1.89 -15.25
CA THR A 29 -31.03 -2.09 -13.94
C THR A 29 -32.06 -2.39 -12.86
N ALA A 30 -31.66 -3.14 -11.83
CA ALA A 30 -32.39 -3.27 -10.57
C ALA A 30 -31.53 -2.76 -9.42
N THR A 31 -32.14 -1.98 -8.52
CA THR A 31 -31.47 -1.46 -7.32
C THR A 31 -31.89 -2.28 -6.10
N ILE A 32 -30.94 -2.90 -5.43
CA ILE A 32 -31.13 -3.59 -4.17
C ILE A 32 -30.73 -2.64 -3.05
N SER A 33 -31.66 -2.37 -2.14
CA SER A 33 -31.43 -1.49 -0.98
C SER A 33 -31.08 -2.29 0.27
N ASN A 34 -30.49 -1.64 1.27
CA ASN A 34 -30.11 -2.20 2.58
C ASN A 34 -29.07 -3.33 2.47
N VAL A 35 -28.15 -3.20 1.55
CA VAL A 35 -27.01 -4.10 1.35
C VAL A 35 -25.69 -3.35 1.55
N LEU A 36 -24.65 -4.05 1.97
CA LEU A 36 -23.29 -3.54 1.98
C LEU A 36 -22.54 -4.11 0.77
N PRO A 37 -22.38 -3.33 -0.31
CA PRO A 37 -21.68 -3.81 -1.50
C PRO A 37 -20.22 -4.11 -1.18
N ASN A 38 -19.77 -5.33 -1.47
CA ASN A 38 -18.40 -5.77 -1.19
C ASN A 38 -17.34 -4.87 -1.85
N THR A 39 -17.67 -4.29 -3.00
CA THR A 39 -16.81 -3.33 -3.71
C THR A 39 -16.37 -2.15 -2.84
N TRP A 40 -17.27 -1.64 -1.97
CA TRP A 40 -16.97 -0.51 -1.09
C TRP A 40 -16.38 -0.92 0.26
N MET A 41 -16.45 -2.22 0.60
CA MET A 41 -15.76 -2.78 1.78
C MET A 41 -14.31 -3.18 1.45
N GLY A 42 -13.94 -3.17 0.18
CA GLY A 42 -12.59 -3.47 -0.34
C GLY A 42 -11.80 -2.23 -0.75
N GLY A 43 -11.10 -2.33 -1.87
CA GLY A 43 -10.17 -1.32 -2.37
C GLY A 43 -10.76 0.08 -2.55
N ASN A 44 -12.02 0.16 -3.01
CA ASN A 44 -12.64 1.45 -3.28
C ASN A 44 -12.99 2.24 -2.01
N GLY A 45 -13.14 1.57 -0.86
CA GLY A 45 -13.45 2.22 0.41
C GLY A 45 -12.25 2.49 1.32
N ILE A 46 -11.03 2.09 0.93
CA ILE A 46 -9.87 2.07 1.83
C ILE A 46 -9.48 3.48 2.32
N ILE A 47 -9.49 4.48 1.43
CA ILE A 47 -9.16 5.86 1.79
C ILE A 47 -10.24 6.45 2.70
N SER A 48 -11.50 6.17 2.42
CA SER A 48 -12.62 6.59 3.27
C SER A 48 -12.54 5.98 4.68
N ALA A 49 -12.19 4.71 4.76
CA ALA A 49 -12.00 4.03 6.05
C ALA A 49 -10.87 4.66 6.87
N ILE A 50 -9.77 5.05 6.24
CA ILE A 50 -8.65 5.75 6.90
C ILE A 50 -9.11 7.12 7.41
N ILE A 51 -9.76 7.92 6.56
CA ILE A 51 -10.23 9.26 6.93
C ILE A 51 -11.23 9.19 8.09
N MET A 52 -12.23 8.33 7.98
CA MET A 52 -13.24 8.16 9.05
C MET A 52 -12.62 7.58 10.32
N GLY A 53 -11.61 6.70 10.16
CA GLY A 53 -10.82 6.18 11.27
C GLY A 53 -10.06 7.27 12.02
N LEU A 54 -9.39 8.17 11.32
CA LEU A 54 -8.66 9.29 11.91
C LEU A 54 -9.59 10.29 12.59
N ILE A 55 -10.68 10.70 11.92
CA ILE A 55 -11.67 11.63 12.48
C ILE A 55 -12.33 11.01 13.71
N GLY A 56 -12.77 9.77 13.64
CA GLY A 56 -13.39 9.07 14.76
C GLY A 56 -12.46 8.93 15.97
N SER A 57 -11.19 8.62 15.73
CA SER A 57 -10.17 8.55 16.79
C SER A 57 -9.90 9.91 17.41
N TRP A 58 -9.88 10.98 16.61
CA TRP A 58 -9.71 12.34 17.08
C TRP A 58 -10.90 12.80 17.94
N VAL A 59 -12.13 12.53 17.51
CA VAL A 59 -13.36 12.83 18.28
C VAL A 59 -13.34 12.08 19.60
N TYR A 60 -13.05 10.77 19.56
CA TYR A 60 -12.98 9.93 20.75
C TYR A 60 -11.97 10.47 21.76
N THR A 61 -10.74 10.71 21.32
CA THR A 61 -9.66 11.22 22.19
C THR A 61 -9.98 12.61 22.73
N THR A 62 -10.61 13.46 21.94
CA THR A 62 -11.02 14.81 22.38
C THR A 62 -12.09 14.74 23.47
N CYS A 63 -13.09 13.86 23.32
CA CYS A 63 -14.11 13.64 24.35
C CYS A 63 -13.50 13.14 25.67
N ILE A 64 -12.58 12.16 25.57
CA ILE A 64 -11.91 11.63 26.77
C ILE A 64 -11.06 12.71 27.45
N LYS A 65 -10.26 13.48 26.70
CA LYS A 65 -9.43 14.57 27.24
C LYS A 65 -10.26 15.68 27.89
N LYS A 66 -11.43 16.00 27.33
CA LYS A 66 -12.35 16.98 27.90
C LYS A 66 -13.27 16.42 29.01
N ASN A 67 -13.03 15.18 29.45
CA ASN A 67 -13.88 14.48 30.42
C ASN A 67 -15.36 14.35 29.99
N LEU A 68 -15.68 14.42 28.71
CA LEU A 68 -17.00 14.17 28.15
C LEU A 68 -17.24 12.66 28.08
N ARG A 69 -17.40 12.03 29.23
CA ARG A 69 -17.58 10.59 29.38
C ARG A 69 -18.40 10.26 30.61
N ILE A 70 -19.07 9.14 30.62
CA ILE A 70 -19.73 8.62 31.83
C ILE A 70 -18.63 8.03 32.71
N LYS A 71 -18.46 8.59 33.90
CA LYS A 71 -17.51 8.09 34.89
C LYS A 71 -18.21 7.06 35.76
N MET A 72 -17.59 5.90 35.91
CA MET A 72 -18.04 4.84 36.82
C MET A 72 -17.22 4.87 38.12
N PRO A 73 -17.80 4.43 39.26
CA PRO A 73 -17.05 4.22 40.49
C PRO A 73 -15.91 3.22 40.32
N ASP A 74 -14.83 3.36 41.10
CA ASP A 74 -13.63 2.52 41.03
C ASP A 74 -13.88 1.02 41.30
N ALA A 75 -15.01 0.69 41.93
CA ALA A 75 -15.42 -0.69 42.18
C ALA A 75 -15.94 -1.43 40.96
N VAL A 76 -16.15 -0.73 39.82
CA VAL A 76 -16.68 -1.32 38.60
C VAL A 76 -15.51 -1.91 37.76
N PRO A 77 -15.64 -3.16 37.22
CA PRO A 77 -14.61 -3.74 36.37
C PRO A 77 -14.27 -2.84 35.17
N GLU A 78 -12.97 -2.76 34.83
CA GLU A 78 -12.46 -1.86 33.77
C GLU A 78 -13.16 -2.01 32.41
N GLY A 79 -13.52 -3.24 32.03
CA GLY A 79 -14.23 -3.50 30.77
C GLY A 79 -15.59 -2.81 30.70
N VAL A 80 -16.34 -2.82 31.83
CA VAL A 80 -17.63 -2.17 31.94
C VAL A 80 -17.45 -0.64 32.00
N SER A 81 -16.51 -0.15 32.80
CA SER A 81 -16.19 1.27 32.90
C SER A 81 -15.78 1.87 31.55
N ASN A 82 -14.97 1.14 30.77
CA ASN A 82 -14.56 1.54 29.41
C ASN A 82 -15.73 1.58 28.42
N ALA A 83 -16.66 0.61 28.52
CA ALA A 83 -17.86 0.59 27.67
C ALA A 83 -18.75 1.82 27.91
N PHE A 84 -19.03 2.15 29.18
CA PHE A 84 -19.81 3.34 29.54
C PHE A 84 -19.09 4.65 29.19
N SER A 85 -17.78 4.71 29.38
CA SER A 85 -16.96 5.87 28.99
C SER A 85 -16.97 6.12 27.48
N ALA A 86 -17.16 5.09 26.67
CA ALA A 86 -17.23 5.20 25.21
C ALA A 86 -18.63 5.61 24.68
N MET A 87 -19.68 5.62 25.50
CA MET A 87 -21.04 5.90 25.03
C MET A 87 -21.19 7.33 24.49
N ILE A 88 -20.73 8.33 25.25
CA ILE A 88 -20.82 9.74 24.83
C ILE A 88 -19.96 10.00 23.57
N PRO A 89 -18.68 9.62 23.53
CA PRO A 89 -17.90 9.69 22.29
C PRO A 89 -18.56 8.96 21.13
N GLY A 90 -19.12 7.76 21.39
CA GLY A 90 -19.82 6.97 20.37
C GLY A 90 -21.02 7.68 19.78
N PHE A 91 -21.82 8.33 20.64
CA PHE A 91 -22.95 9.15 20.19
C PHE A 91 -22.50 10.28 19.25
N PHE A 92 -21.46 11.04 19.61
CA PHE A 92 -20.93 12.08 18.75
C PHE A 92 -20.39 11.53 17.42
N ILE A 93 -19.71 10.36 17.45
CA ILE A 93 -19.19 9.70 16.25
C ILE A 93 -20.33 9.29 15.32
N MET A 94 -21.40 8.70 15.84
CA MET A 94 -22.57 8.35 15.03
C MET A 94 -23.28 9.59 14.45
N CYS A 95 -23.47 10.63 15.28
CA CYS A 95 -24.11 11.87 14.85
C CYS A 95 -23.36 12.55 13.70
N TYR A 96 -22.04 12.77 13.83
CA TYR A 96 -21.31 13.43 12.74
C TYR A 96 -21.27 12.55 11.49
N SER A 97 -21.17 11.23 11.63
CA SER A 97 -21.17 10.33 10.46
C SER A 97 -22.51 10.38 9.72
N ALA A 98 -23.62 10.39 10.46
CA ALA A 98 -24.96 10.54 9.86
C ALA A 98 -25.14 11.91 9.19
N ILE A 99 -24.64 12.99 9.81
CA ILE A 99 -24.67 14.33 9.23
C ILE A 99 -23.86 14.37 7.93
N ILE A 100 -22.64 13.83 7.94
CA ILE A 100 -21.79 13.77 6.74
C ILE A 100 -22.48 12.97 5.61
N TYR A 101 -23.02 11.80 5.94
CA TYR A 101 -23.77 11.00 4.98
C TYR A 101 -24.93 11.79 4.36
N GLN A 102 -25.75 12.41 5.21
CA GLN A 102 -26.90 13.19 4.73
C GLN A 102 -26.49 14.41 3.88
N VAL A 103 -25.43 15.10 4.28
CA VAL A 103 -24.89 16.22 3.48
C VAL A 103 -24.41 15.74 2.11
N CYS A 104 -23.67 14.64 2.03
CA CYS A 104 -23.22 14.08 0.77
C CYS A 104 -24.39 13.63 -0.11
N GLN A 105 -25.45 13.05 0.45
CA GLN A 105 -26.63 12.64 -0.28
C GLN A 105 -27.42 13.85 -0.82
N VAL A 106 -27.61 14.89 -0.02
CA VAL A 106 -28.40 16.07 -0.43
C VAL A 106 -27.65 16.89 -1.49
N PHE A 107 -26.37 17.14 -1.32
CA PHE A 107 -25.59 18.00 -2.21
C PHE A 107 -24.93 17.26 -3.38
N GLY A 108 -24.62 15.99 -3.23
CA GLY A 108 -23.89 15.22 -4.23
C GLY A 108 -24.65 14.03 -4.81
N GLY A 109 -25.77 13.61 -4.22
CA GLY A 109 -26.52 12.42 -4.63
C GLY A 109 -25.74 11.11 -4.46
N VAL A 110 -24.63 11.14 -3.72
CA VAL A 110 -23.68 10.00 -3.55
C VAL A 110 -23.28 9.89 -2.09
N SER A 111 -22.80 8.72 -1.68
CA SER A 111 -22.22 8.55 -0.35
C SER A 111 -20.86 9.24 -0.23
N LEU A 112 -20.38 9.49 1.02
CA LEU A 112 -19.03 10.03 1.24
C LEU A 112 -17.95 9.13 0.63
N THR A 113 -18.12 7.82 0.74
CA THR A 113 -17.16 6.84 0.21
C THR A 113 -17.05 6.95 -1.32
N GLU A 114 -18.17 7.08 -2.02
CA GLU A 114 -18.18 7.32 -3.48
C GLU A 114 -17.58 8.67 -3.86
N LEU A 115 -17.85 9.70 -3.06
CA LEU A 115 -17.30 11.04 -3.28
C LEU A 115 -15.77 11.04 -3.15
N ILE A 116 -15.24 10.44 -2.08
CA ILE A 116 -13.80 10.31 -1.84
C ILE A 116 -13.16 9.46 -2.94
N PHE A 117 -13.80 8.38 -3.34
CA PHE A 117 -13.31 7.55 -4.45
C PHE A 117 -13.15 8.36 -5.74
N LYS A 118 -14.18 9.10 -6.13
CA LYS A 118 -14.17 9.92 -7.36
C LYS A 118 -13.18 11.08 -7.31
N ILE A 119 -13.10 11.79 -6.18
CA ILE A 119 -12.31 13.04 -6.08
C ILE A 119 -10.84 12.75 -5.75
N ILE A 120 -10.56 11.77 -4.94
CA ILE A 120 -9.20 11.51 -4.43
C ILE A 120 -8.63 10.25 -5.06
N GLN A 121 -9.28 9.11 -4.90
CA GLN A 121 -8.69 7.83 -5.25
C GLN A 121 -8.52 7.65 -6.75
N THR A 122 -9.53 7.93 -7.56
CA THR A 122 -9.46 7.78 -9.02
C THR A 122 -8.36 8.64 -9.65
N PRO A 123 -8.24 9.96 -9.37
CA PRO A 123 -7.13 10.74 -9.88
C PRO A 123 -5.76 10.25 -9.39
N MET A 124 -5.64 9.86 -8.12
CA MET A 124 -4.39 9.33 -7.58
C MET A 124 -3.99 8.01 -8.26
N GLN A 125 -4.93 7.10 -8.49
CA GLN A 125 -4.67 5.87 -9.24
C GLN A 125 -4.17 6.20 -10.65
N GLY A 126 -4.83 7.09 -11.38
CA GLY A 126 -4.39 7.51 -12.71
C GLY A 126 -3.02 8.19 -12.75
N LEU A 127 -2.68 8.95 -11.70
CA LEU A 127 -1.37 9.59 -11.59
C LEU A 127 -0.26 8.62 -11.19
N THR A 128 -0.57 7.61 -10.38
CA THR A 128 0.44 6.68 -9.86
C THR A 128 0.65 5.47 -10.76
N ASP A 129 -0.40 4.91 -11.38
CA ASP A 129 -0.31 3.67 -12.15
C ASP A 129 0.18 3.89 -13.60
N ASN A 130 1.32 4.54 -13.71
CA ASN A 130 2.05 4.70 -14.97
C ASN A 130 3.56 4.67 -14.72
N TRP A 131 4.34 4.61 -15.80
CA TRP A 131 5.81 4.60 -15.73
C TRP A 131 6.39 5.74 -14.90
N ALA A 132 5.90 6.96 -15.11
CA ALA A 132 6.41 8.14 -14.41
C ALA A 132 6.09 8.07 -12.91
N GLY A 133 4.86 7.67 -12.55
CA GLY A 133 4.45 7.47 -11.16
C GLY A 133 5.32 6.43 -10.45
N ALA A 134 5.55 5.28 -11.08
CA ALA A 134 6.40 4.22 -10.53
C ALA A 134 7.83 4.70 -10.28
N ILE A 135 8.42 5.40 -11.25
CA ILE A 135 9.77 5.97 -11.16
C ILE A 135 9.84 7.03 -10.05
N ILE A 136 8.88 7.96 -10.00
CA ILE A 136 8.86 9.04 -9.00
C ILE A 136 8.76 8.47 -7.58
N ILE A 137 7.91 7.47 -7.35
CA ILE A 137 7.72 6.84 -6.04
C ILE A 137 9.05 6.24 -5.55
N VAL A 138 9.69 5.43 -6.37
CA VAL A 138 10.94 4.74 -6.00
C VAL A 138 12.11 5.73 -5.89
N LEU A 139 12.15 6.75 -6.75
CA LEU A 139 13.13 7.85 -6.66
C LEU A 139 12.99 8.60 -5.33
N LEU A 140 11.77 8.98 -4.95
CA LEU A 140 11.52 9.68 -3.67
C LEU A 140 11.89 8.80 -2.47
N MET A 141 11.55 7.51 -2.48
CA MET A 141 11.95 6.58 -1.42
C MET A 141 13.47 6.53 -1.25
N SER A 142 14.20 6.40 -2.35
CA SER A 142 15.66 6.31 -2.35
C SER A 142 16.31 7.65 -1.97
N LEU A 143 15.82 8.76 -2.51
CA LEU A 143 16.36 10.09 -2.24
C LEU A 143 16.16 10.50 -0.77
N LEU A 144 14.96 10.32 -0.23
CA LEU A 144 14.70 10.61 1.18
C LEU A 144 15.56 9.74 2.09
N PHE A 145 15.76 8.46 1.73
CA PHE A 145 16.60 7.58 2.52
C PHE A 145 18.08 8.03 2.49
N TRP A 146 18.57 8.43 1.33
CA TRP A 146 19.91 9.01 1.21
C TRP A 146 20.07 10.32 2.00
N CYS A 147 19.00 11.11 2.14
CA CYS A 147 18.97 12.30 3.00
C CYS A 147 18.85 11.96 4.51
N GLY A 148 18.95 10.70 4.92
CA GLY A 148 18.85 10.29 6.31
C GLY A 148 17.44 10.17 6.86
N LEU A 149 16.42 10.33 6.01
CA LEU A 149 15.01 10.10 6.36
C LEU A 149 14.59 8.69 5.95
N HIS A 150 13.73 8.03 6.72
CA HIS A 150 13.25 6.70 6.33
C HIS A 150 12.23 6.81 5.17
N GLY A 151 12.76 7.02 3.94
CA GLY A 151 11.99 7.26 2.73
C GLY A 151 10.86 6.26 2.49
N PRO A 152 11.09 4.93 2.58
CA PRO A 152 10.01 3.96 2.44
C PRO A 152 8.83 4.21 3.36
N ASN A 153 9.06 4.43 4.66
CA ASN A 153 7.96 4.65 5.61
C ASN A 153 7.18 5.92 5.31
N ILE A 154 7.87 7.01 4.94
CA ILE A 154 7.23 8.29 4.62
C ILE A 154 6.38 8.16 3.35
N VAL A 155 6.97 7.64 2.27
CA VAL A 155 6.29 7.55 0.97
C VAL A 155 5.20 6.47 1.01
N SER A 156 5.47 5.32 1.63
CA SER A 156 4.47 4.25 1.77
C SER A 156 3.26 4.71 2.57
N GLY A 157 3.45 5.48 3.65
CA GLY A 157 2.35 6.00 4.46
C GLY A 157 1.34 6.81 3.65
N ILE A 158 1.79 7.48 2.58
CA ILE A 158 0.94 8.29 1.69
C ILE A 158 0.37 7.46 0.55
N ILE A 159 1.20 6.64 -0.10
CA ILE A 159 0.87 6.01 -1.39
C ILE A 159 0.28 4.62 -1.24
N TYR A 160 0.65 3.84 -0.22
CA TYR A 160 0.20 2.44 -0.08
C TYR A 160 -1.31 2.24 0.03
N PRO A 161 -2.12 3.13 0.62
CA PRO A 161 -3.56 3.00 0.55
C PRO A 161 -4.06 2.90 -0.91
N VAL A 162 -3.51 3.73 -1.82
CA VAL A 162 -3.86 3.70 -3.24
C VAL A 162 -3.35 2.43 -3.92
N LEU A 163 -2.09 2.07 -3.67
CA LEU A 163 -1.50 0.86 -4.25
C LEU A 163 -2.20 -0.43 -3.77
N THR A 164 -2.64 -0.45 -2.50
CA THR A 164 -3.41 -1.57 -1.96
C THR A 164 -4.78 -1.65 -2.62
N ALA A 165 -5.43 -0.51 -2.88
CA ALA A 165 -6.66 -0.48 -3.66
C ALA A 165 -6.45 -1.07 -5.06
N ASN A 166 -5.34 -0.74 -5.73
CA ASN A 166 -4.96 -1.31 -7.03
C ASN A 166 -4.84 -2.84 -6.96
N SER A 167 -4.16 -3.36 -5.93
CA SER A 167 -4.01 -4.82 -5.77
C SER A 167 -5.34 -5.55 -5.52
N LEU A 168 -6.29 -4.90 -4.84
CA LEU A 168 -7.63 -5.44 -4.62
C LEU A 168 -8.48 -5.40 -5.89
N VAL A 169 -8.34 -4.37 -6.75
CA VAL A 169 -8.96 -4.36 -8.08
C VAL A 169 -8.43 -5.50 -8.92
N ASN A 170 -7.12 -5.71 -8.93
CA ASN A 170 -6.51 -6.85 -9.63
C ASN A 170 -7.05 -8.19 -9.13
N GLN A 171 -7.17 -8.36 -7.81
CA GLN A 171 -7.71 -9.59 -7.23
C GLN A 171 -9.14 -9.83 -7.68
N ASN A 172 -9.98 -8.82 -7.67
CA ASN A 172 -11.36 -8.93 -8.14
C ASN A 172 -11.45 -9.36 -9.62
N LEU A 173 -10.56 -8.85 -10.48
CA LEU A 173 -10.49 -9.30 -11.87
C LEU A 173 -10.07 -10.77 -11.97
N MET A 174 -9.05 -11.17 -11.22
CA MET A 174 -8.56 -12.55 -11.19
C MET A 174 -9.63 -13.53 -10.67
N ASP A 175 -10.38 -13.16 -9.65
CA ASP A 175 -11.47 -13.96 -9.10
C ASP A 175 -12.62 -14.17 -10.12
N GLN A 176 -12.77 -13.24 -11.07
CA GLN A 176 -13.68 -13.34 -12.22
C GLN A 176 -13.07 -14.09 -13.41
N GLY A 177 -11.85 -14.62 -13.29
CA GLY A 177 -11.12 -15.27 -14.38
C GLY A 177 -10.58 -14.30 -15.44
N ILE A 178 -10.58 -12.99 -15.18
CA ILE A 178 -10.10 -11.95 -16.09
C ILE A 178 -8.63 -11.65 -15.77
N LYS A 179 -7.78 -11.58 -16.79
CA LYS A 179 -6.38 -11.16 -16.59
C LYS A 179 -6.34 -9.69 -16.15
N ALA A 180 -5.66 -9.40 -15.05
CA ALA A 180 -5.50 -8.04 -14.53
C ALA A 180 -4.45 -7.26 -15.38
N THR A 181 -4.86 -6.81 -16.54
CA THR A 181 -4.10 -5.92 -17.43
C THR A 181 -4.70 -4.52 -17.41
N GLN A 182 -3.93 -3.50 -17.76
CA GLN A 182 -4.47 -2.13 -17.86
C GLN A 182 -5.64 -2.05 -18.86
N ALA A 183 -5.61 -2.83 -19.94
CA ALA A 183 -6.71 -2.90 -20.90
C ALA A 183 -8.03 -3.41 -20.29
N ASN A 184 -7.95 -4.24 -19.25
CA ASN A 184 -9.08 -4.80 -18.52
C ASN A 184 -9.40 -4.01 -17.22
N GLY A 185 -8.79 -2.84 -17.02
CA GLY A 185 -8.94 -2.04 -15.82
C GLY A 185 -8.08 -2.49 -14.63
N GLY A 186 -7.11 -3.37 -14.85
CA GLY A 186 -6.13 -3.77 -13.86
C GLY A 186 -4.98 -2.76 -13.73
N HIS A 187 -4.20 -2.89 -12.66
CA HIS A 187 -3.13 -1.99 -12.30
C HIS A 187 -1.80 -2.73 -12.15
N TYR A 188 -0.71 -2.16 -12.66
CA TYR A 188 0.62 -2.75 -12.51
C TYR A 188 1.30 -2.26 -11.24
N LEU A 189 1.08 -0.99 -10.86
CA LEU A 189 1.68 -0.45 -9.67
C LEU A 189 0.88 -0.82 -8.40
N VAL A 190 1.44 -1.75 -7.67
CA VAL A 190 0.90 -2.33 -6.42
C VAL A 190 2.01 -2.41 -5.36
N PRO A 191 1.70 -2.56 -4.06
CA PRO A 191 2.71 -2.62 -3.01
C PRO A 191 3.78 -3.69 -3.26
N GLN A 192 3.39 -4.86 -3.76
CA GLN A 192 4.26 -6.01 -3.99
C GLN A 192 5.36 -5.72 -5.03
N LEU A 193 5.07 -4.91 -6.06
CA LEU A 193 6.07 -4.48 -7.02
C LEU A 193 7.20 -3.72 -6.32
N ILE A 194 6.84 -2.78 -5.44
CA ILE A 194 7.82 -1.96 -4.73
C ILE A 194 8.54 -2.79 -3.68
N ASP A 195 7.81 -3.53 -2.84
CA ASP A 195 8.38 -4.22 -1.69
C ASP A 195 9.27 -5.40 -2.08
N CYS A 196 8.84 -6.19 -3.08
CA CYS A 196 9.52 -7.43 -3.42
C CYS A 196 10.47 -7.30 -4.63
N PHE A 197 10.30 -6.29 -5.50
CA PHE A 197 11.15 -6.14 -6.68
C PHE A 197 12.06 -4.91 -6.64
N CYS A 198 11.59 -3.80 -6.04
CA CYS A 198 12.37 -2.55 -6.02
C CYS A 198 13.15 -2.29 -4.73
N LYS A 199 12.91 -3.07 -3.67
CA LYS A 199 13.55 -2.90 -2.37
C LYS A 199 14.19 -4.18 -1.82
N PHE A 200 14.31 -5.25 -2.61
CA PHE A 200 14.91 -6.46 -2.06
C PHE A 200 16.41 -6.24 -1.73
N GLY A 201 16.85 -6.85 -0.63
CA GLY A 201 18.15 -6.51 -0.04
C GLY A 201 18.19 -5.14 0.62
N GLY A 202 17.03 -4.49 0.81
CA GLY A 202 16.85 -3.15 1.37
C GLY A 202 16.83 -2.04 0.32
N VAL A 203 16.57 -0.82 0.78
CA VAL A 203 16.53 0.38 -0.10
C VAL A 203 17.87 0.55 -0.80
N GLY A 204 17.82 0.92 -2.09
CA GLY A 204 19.03 1.00 -2.92
C GLY A 204 19.47 -0.34 -3.48
N LEU A 205 18.69 -1.43 -3.28
CA LEU A 205 19.07 -2.80 -3.69
C LEU A 205 20.47 -3.19 -3.18
N THR A 206 20.74 -2.88 -1.91
CA THR A 206 22.06 -2.97 -1.30
C THR A 206 22.58 -4.40 -1.17
N LEU A 207 21.76 -5.44 -1.37
CA LEU A 207 22.26 -6.80 -1.52
C LEU A 207 23.21 -6.92 -2.72
N GLY A 208 22.93 -6.22 -3.82
CA GLY A 208 23.85 -6.11 -4.97
C GLY A 208 25.16 -5.45 -4.59
N PHE A 209 25.12 -4.37 -3.79
CA PHE A 209 26.31 -3.74 -3.25
C PHE A 209 27.13 -4.69 -2.35
N ILE A 210 26.49 -5.42 -1.45
CA ILE A 210 27.15 -6.40 -0.57
C ILE A 210 27.91 -7.42 -1.42
N VAL A 211 27.29 -7.98 -2.44
CA VAL A 211 27.91 -8.97 -3.33
C VAL A 211 29.06 -8.33 -4.14
N ALA A 212 28.83 -7.17 -4.76
CA ALA A 212 29.89 -6.45 -5.47
C ALA A 212 31.09 -6.15 -4.57
N ALA A 213 30.86 -5.67 -3.35
CA ALA A 213 31.91 -5.38 -2.38
C ALA A 213 32.69 -6.64 -1.95
N LEU A 214 32.03 -7.78 -1.76
CA LEU A 214 32.71 -9.05 -1.47
C LEU A 214 33.61 -9.51 -2.61
N LEU A 215 33.24 -9.22 -3.85
CA LEU A 215 34.00 -9.61 -5.05
C LEU A 215 35.22 -8.70 -5.28
N VAL A 216 35.05 -7.36 -5.15
CA VAL A 216 36.07 -6.41 -5.64
C VAL A 216 36.61 -5.43 -4.61
N ALA A 217 36.01 -5.30 -3.40
CA ALA A 217 36.47 -4.30 -2.44
C ALA A 217 37.90 -4.59 -1.98
N LYS A 218 38.75 -3.57 -2.07
CA LYS A 218 40.13 -3.60 -1.56
C LYS A 218 40.22 -3.23 -0.08
N SER A 219 39.25 -2.47 0.44
CA SER A 219 39.19 -2.08 1.84
C SER A 219 38.75 -3.27 2.71
N ALA A 220 39.57 -3.59 3.70
CA ALA A 220 39.26 -4.62 4.69
C ALA A 220 37.97 -4.30 5.45
N GLN A 221 37.77 -3.02 5.83
CA GLN A 221 36.57 -2.57 6.52
C GLN A 221 35.30 -2.84 5.71
N VAL A 222 35.28 -2.46 4.42
CA VAL A 222 34.12 -2.69 3.53
C VAL A 222 33.84 -4.18 3.40
N ARG A 223 34.88 -4.98 3.25
CA ARG A 223 34.76 -6.43 3.09
C ARG A 223 34.20 -7.12 4.34
N GLU A 224 34.70 -6.78 5.54
CA GLU A 224 34.19 -7.35 6.79
C GLU A 224 32.74 -6.92 7.06
N LEU A 225 32.42 -5.63 6.83
CA LEU A 225 31.07 -5.15 6.97
C LEU A 225 30.10 -5.84 5.98
N SER A 226 30.56 -6.08 4.74
CA SER A 226 29.75 -6.80 3.74
C SER A 226 29.48 -8.24 4.16
N LYS A 227 30.46 -8.94 4.78
CA LYS A 227 30.24 -10.28 5.34
C LYS A 227 29.18 -10.27 6.45
N LEU A 228 29.27 -9.30 7.37
CA LEU A 228 28.31 -9.16 8.48
C LEU A 228 26.90 -8.80 7.97
N SER A 229 26.83 -8.02 6.90
CA SER A 229 25.56 -7.55 6.33
C SER A 229 24.92 -8.55 5.35
N LEU A 230 25.60 -9.61 4.95
CA LEU A 230 25.11 -10.55 3.94
C LEU A 230 23.85 -11.28 4.39
N VAL A 231 23.87 -11.86 5.59
CA VAL A 231 22.72 -12.61 6.12
C VAL A 231 21.52 -11.67 6.35
N PRO A 232 21.64 -10.54 7.08
CA PRO A 232 20.55 -9.58 7.17
C PRO A 232 20.06 -9.10 5.79
N GLY A 233 20.98 -8.83 4.85
CA GLY A 233 20.66 -8.38 3.50
C GLY A 233 19.80 -9.38 2.69
N ILE A 234 20.01 -10.68 2.86
CA ILE A 234 19.15 -11.72 2.27
C ILE A 234 17.72 -11.60 2.77
N PHE A 235 17.51 -11.17 4.02
CA PHE A 235 16.19 -10.90 4.61
C PHE A 235 15.74 -9.43 4.44
N ASN A 236 16.33 -8.71 3.51
CA ASN A 236 16.01 -7.33 3.15
C ASN A 236 16.31 -6.28 4.24
N VAL A 237 17.13 -6.62 5.24
CA VAL A 237 17.58 -5.72 6.31
C VAL A 237 18.96 -5.19 5.93
N ASN A 238 19.06 -3.90 5.63
CA ASN A 238 20.29 -3.27 5.14
C ASN A 238 20.89 -2.22 6.08
N GLU A 239 20.33 -2.02 7.24
CA GLU A 239 20.79 -1.07 8.25
C GLU A 239 22.26 -1.26 8.62
N PRO A 240 22.79 -2.50 8.81
CA PRO A 240 24.20 -2.68 9.10
C PRO A 240 25.10 -2.10 8.00
N MET A 241 24.69 -2.22 6.73
CA MET A 241 25.45 -1.70 5.59
C MET A 241 25.36 -0.18 5.48
N ILE A 242 24.16 0.38 5.64
CA ILE A 242 23.89 1.81 5.46
C ILE A 242 24.54 2.65 6.57
N PHE A 243 24.46 2.17 7.82
CA PHE A 243 25.05 2.88 8.96
C PHE A 243 26.52 2.52 9.20
N GLY A 244 26.97 1.36 8.73
CA GLY A 244 28.36 0.95 8.83
C GLY A 244 29.27 1.60 7.77
N LEU A 245 28.71 2.01 6.64
CA LEU A 245 29.40 2.80 5.61
C LEU A 245 28.70 4.17 5.47
N PRO A 246 29.44 5.22 5.13
CA PRO A 246 28.88 6.54 4.93
C PRO A 246 28.13 6.61 3.58
N ILE A 247 26.96 5.96 3.50
CA ILE A 247 26.08 6.02 2.32
C ILE A 247 25.23 7.28 2.35
N VAL A 248 24.69 7.59 3.55
CA VAL A 248 23.87 8.79 3.76
C VAL A 248 24.71 10.06 3.50
N TYR A 249 24.17 10.99 2.75
CA TYR A 249 24.82 12.23 2.28
C TYR A 249 26.13 12.02 1.50
N ASN A 250 26.41 10.83 1.00
CA ASN A 250 27.56 10.57 0.17
C ASN A 250 27.19 10.68 -1.32
N PRO A 251 27.68 11.72 -2.06
CA PRO A 251 27.30 11.93 -3.45
C PRO A 251 27.75 10.80 -4.39
N ILE A 252 28.85 10.13 -4.08
CA ILE A 252 29.36 9.02 -4.89
C ILE A 252 28.42 7.80 -4.78
N MET A 253 27.96 7.52 -3.57
CA MET A 253 27.03 6.42 -3.31
C MET A 253 25.59 6.74 -3.75
N LEU A 254 25.23 8.01 -3.93
CA LEU A 254 23.89 8.43 -4.39
C LEU A 254 23.53 7.81 -5.73
N ILE A 255 24.47 7.83 -6.68
CA ILE A 255 24.21 7.37 -8.06
C ILE A 255 23.77 5.89 -8.07
N PRO A 256 24.55 4.92 -7.59
CA PRO A 256 24.12 3.53 -7.60
C PRO A 256 22.90 3.30 -6.67
N PHE A 257 22.80 4.01 -5.55
CA PHE A 257 21.69 3.89 -4.59
C PHE A 257 20.33 4.29 -5.22
N ILE A 258 20.32 5.21 -6.17
CA ILE A 258 19.11 5.62 -6.91
C ILE A 258 18.96 4.75 -8.17
N CYS A 259 20.03 4.54 -8.94
CA CYS A 259 19.94 3.86 -10.24
C CYS A 259 19.49 2.41 -10.10
N ALA A 260 19.95 1.67 -9.10
CA ALA A 260 19.61 0.27 -8.94
C ALA A 260 18.09 0.04 -8.75
N PRO A 261 17.39 0.73 -7.83
CA PRO A 261 15.94 0.65 -7.72
C PRO A 261 15.18 1.13 -8.95
N LEU A 262 15.68 2.15 -9.66
CA LEU A 262 15.05 2.62 -10.90
C LEU A 262 15.11 1.58 -12.00
N VAL A 263 16.24 0.91 -12.17
CA VAL A 263 16.36 -0.21 -13.12
C VAL A 263 15.42 -1.35 -12.73
N ALA A 264 15.26 -1.63 -11.44
CA ALA A 264 14.32 -2.65 -10.98
C ALA A 264 12.86 -2.30 -11.33
N VAL A 265 12.44 -1.05 -11.16
CA VAL A 265 11.11 -0.57 -11.60
C VAL A 265 10.94 -0.79 -13.10
N ILE A 266 11.91 -0.36 -13.89
CA ILE A 266 11.85 -0.45 -15.35
C ILE A 266 11.72 -1.90 -15.79
N LEU A 267 12.53 -2.79 -15.24
CA LEU A 267 12.49 -4.21 -15.58
C LEU A 267 11.15 -4.86 -15.15
N THR A 268 10.69 -4.60 -13.95
CA THR A 268 9.48 -5.24 -13.40
C THR A 268 8.23 -4.72 -14.11
N TYR A 269 8.07 -3.40 -14.17
CA TYR A 269 6.92 -2.76 -14.80
C TYR A 269 6.90 -3.10 -16.31
N GLY A 270 8.06 -3.04 -16.97
CA GLY A 270 8.21 -3.43 -18.37
C GLY A 270 7.82 -4.88 -18.64
N ALA A 271 8.24 -5.81 -17.78
CA ALA A 271 7.85 -7.21 -17.88
C ALA A 271 6.33 -7.42 -17.74
N MET A 272 5.65 -6.60 -16.92
CA MET A 272 4.18 -6.63 -16.81
C MET A 272 3.51 -6.07 -18.08
N VAL A 273 4.01 -4.95 -18.61
CA VAL A 273 3.45 -4.31 -19.82
C VAL A 273 3.53 -5.24 -21.03
N ILE A 274 4.66 -5.95 -21.22
CA ILE A 274 4.81 -6.91 -22.33
C ILE A 274 4.09 -8.24 -22.06
N GLY A 275 3.46 -8.41 -20.88
CA GLY A 275 2.72 -9.61 -20.51
C GLY A 275 3.58 -10.82 -20.11
N PHE A 276 4.90 -10.63 -19.91
CA PHE A 276 5.78 -11.69 -19.42
C PHE A 276 5.54 -11.97 -17.93
N LEU A 277 5.45 -10.92 -17.11
CA LEU A 277 5.15 -11.04 -15.67
C LEU A 277 3.67 -10.73 -15.44
N PRO A 278 2.91 -11.59 -14.74
CA PRO A 278 1.52 -11.28 -14.41
C PRO A 278 1.44 -10.10 -13.44
N ALA A 279 0.37 -9.30 -13.51
CA ALA A 279 0.07 -8.31 -12.48
C ALA A 279 -0.21 -9.04 -11.15
N PHE A 280 0.11 -8.37 -10.03
CA PHE A 280 -0.06 -8.99 -8.72
C PHE A 280 -1.44 -8.65 -8.14
N GLY A 281 -2.08 -9.66 -7.53
CA GLY A 281 -3.33 -9.51 -6.80
C GLY A 281 -3.13 -9.05 -5.36
N ALA A 282 -4.10 -9.35 -4.50
CA ALA A 282 -4.10 -8.92 -3.09
C ALA A 282 -3.18 -9.75 -2.18
N MET A 283 -2.54 -10.81 -2.69
CA MET A 283 -1.64 -11.64 -1.89
C MET A 283 -0.49 -10.81 -1.35
N GLN A 284 -0.35 -10.77 -0.03
CA GLN A 284 0.74 -10.05 0.64
C GLN A 284 1.88 -11.02 0.95
N VAL A 285 3.06 -10.70 0.43
CA VAL A 285 4.30 -11.40 0.79
C VAL A 285 5.05 -10.50 1.78
N PRO A 286 5.42 -11.00 2.96
CA PRO A 286 6.19 -10.21 3.93
C PRO A 286 7.45 -9.62 3.29
N TRP A 287 7.73 -8.35 3.55
CA TRP A 287 8.87 -7.65 2.97
C TRP A 287 10.22 -8.29 3.33
N THR A 288 10.28 -9.04 4.45
CA THR A 288 11.45 -9.79 4.89
C THR A 288 11.69 -11.10 4.12
N THR A 289 10.76 -11.47 3.22
CA THR A 289 10.93 -12.69 2.42
C THR A 289 12.13 -12.55 1.50
N PRO A 290 13.07 -13.50 1.49
CA PRO A 290 14.24 -13.45 0.63
C PRO A 290 13.89 -13.27 -0.85
N PRO A 291 14.69 -12.50 -1.62
CA PRO A 291 14.56 -12.45 -3.07
C PRO A 291 14.61 -13.86 -3.67
N ILE A 292 14.07 -14.02 -4.87
CA ILE A 292 13.83 -15.30 -5.55
C ILE A 292 12.61 -16.04 -4.96
N ILE A 293 12.53 -16.21 -3.64
CA ILE A 293 11.34 -16.81 -2.99
C ILE A 293 10.14 -15.87 -3.14
N SER A 294 10.31 -14.59 -2.83
CA SER A 294 9.25 -13.58 -3.01
C SER A 294 8.80 -13.45 -4.46
N GLY A 295 9.73 -13.49 -5.41
CA GLY A 295 9.43 -13.48 -6.83
C GLY A 295 8.64 -14.70 -7.28
N PHE A 296 9.01 -15.90 -6.79
CA PHE A 296 8.28 -17.13 -7.09
C PHE A 296 6.85 -17.11 -6.52
N LEU A 297 6.68 -16.65 -5.30
CA LEU A 297 5.36 -16.55 -4.67
C LEU A 297 4.41 -15.60 -5.41
N LEU A 298 4.94 -14.49 -5.93
CA LEU A 298 4.11 -13.46 -6.59
C LEU A 298 3.91 -13.70 -8.08
N GLY A 299 4.93 -14.13 -8.80
CA GLY A 299 4.92 -14.21 -10.26
C GLY A 299 5.39 -15.56 -10.82
N GLY A 300 5.45 -16.62 -9.98
CA GLY A 300 5.95 -17.92 -10.42
C GLY A 300 7.38 -17.85 -10.94
N TRP A 301 7.72 -18.69 -11.92
CA TRP A 301 9.05 -18.72 -12.51
C TRP A 301 9.44 -17.41 -13.23
N GLN A 302 8.44 -16.69 -13.78
CA GLN A 302 8.65 -15.38 -14.41
C GLN A 302 9.13 -14.34 -13.37
N GLY A 303 8.53 -14.36 -12.17
CA GLY A 303 8.96 -13.51 -11.06
C GLY A 303 10.39 -13.80 -10.64
N VAL A 304 10.79 -15.07 -10.59
CA VAL A 304 12.18 -15.48 -10.31
C VAL A 304 13.14 -14.91 -11.37
N VAL A 305 12.82 -15.07 -12.66
CA VAL A 305 13.66 -14.55 -13.76
C VAL A 305 13.87 -13.05 -13.62
N ILE A 306 12.79 -12.29 -13.38
CA ILE A 306 12.89 -10.84 -13.24
C ILE A 306 13.73 -10.46 -12.01
N GLN A 307 13.55 -11.11 -10.85
CA GLN A 307 14.38 -10.82 -9.67
C GLN A 307 15.86 -11.18 -9.89
N VAL A 308 16.16 -12.26 -10.59
CA VAL A 308 17.55 -12.60 -10.95
C VAL A 308 18.16 -11.55 -11.88
N LEU A 309 17.42 -11.07 -12.87
CA LEU A 309 17.88 -9.99 -13.76
C LEU A 309 18.12 -8.69 -12.99
N ILE A 310 17.21 -8.31 -12.10
CA ILE A 310 17.35 -7.13 -11.24
C ILE A 310 18.59 -7.28 -10.33
N PHE A 311 18.79 -8.46 -9.75
CA PHE A 311 19.93 -8.71 -8.88
C PHE A 311 21.25 -8.59 -9.63
N ALA A 312 21.36 -9.20 -10.81
CA ALA A 312 22.52 -9.07 -11.68
C ALA A 312 22.79 -7.62 -12.08
N ALA A 313 21.74 -6.89 -12.48
CA ALA A 313 21.84 -5.46 -12.79
C ALA A 313 22.27 -4.63 -11.58
N SER A 314 21.73 -4.92 -10.40
CA SER A 314 22.12 -4.26 -9.16
C SER A 314 23.61 -4.48 -8.83
N ILE A 315 24.11 -5.71 -8.96
CA ILE A 315 25.54 -5.99 -8.78
C ILE A 315 26.39 -5.16 -9.76
N ALA A 316 25.99 -5.12 -11.04
CA ALA A 316 26.73 -4.37 -12.06
C ALA A 316 26.71 -2.85 -11.84
N ILE A 317 25.63 -2.30 -11.30
CA ILE A 317 25.51 -0.86 -10.98
C ILE A 317 26.37 -0.48 -9.76
N TRP A 318 26.49 -1.38 -8.80
CA TRP A 318 27.28 -1.19 -7.58
C TRP A 318 28.76 -1.56 -7.75
N PHE A 319 29.14 -2.21 -8.85
CA PHE A 319 30.51 -2.58 -9.20
C PHE A 319 31.32 -1.36 -9.64
#